data_e91d36909b9c83c42bf06e2a1dbd2d33
#
_entry.id   e91d36909b9c83c42bf06e2a1dbd2d33
#
_cell.length_a   1.000
_cell.length_b   1.000
_cell.length_c   1.000
_cell.angle_alpha   90.00
_cell.angle_beta   90.00
_cell.angle_gamma   90.00
#
_symmetry.space_group_name_H-M   'P 1'
#
loop_
_entity.id
_entity.type
_entity.pdbx_description
1 polymer ?
#
loop_
_entity_poly.entity_id
_entity_poly.type
_entity_poly.pdbx_seq_one_letter_code
_entity_poly.pdbx_strand_id
1 'polypeptide(L)'
;MIDEGERLQKVLAQRGWGSRRACEELIADGRVTVNGDVAVLGRRVDVDVDIVEIDGAPVGVRPDLVYYLLNKPVDVISTAIDTHDRETVVDLVPAEPRVYPVGRLDGDSEGLLLITNDGELTNRITHPKYGLDKEYLVQVDVTSADVSDVAIHRLRNGIELEDGVTAPA
;
A
#
# COMPACT_ATOMS: atom_id res chain seq x y z
N MET A 1 22.30 -19.22 -12.55
CA MET A 1 21.67 -18.18 -13.35
C MET A 1 20.97 -17.25 -12.36
N ILE A 2 21.39 -15.99 -12.32
CA ILE A 2 20.69 -14.97 -11.50
C ILE A 2 19.35 -14.80 -12.18
N ASP A 3 18.29 -14.96 -11.42
CA ASP A 3 16.89 -14.87 -11.86
C ASP A 3 16.59 -13.38 -12.16
N GLU A 4 17.09 -12.91 -13.31
CA GLU A 4 16.90 -11.54 -13.79
C GLU A 4 15.46 -11.38 -14.26
N GLY A 5 14.82 -10.27 -13.91
CA GLY A 5 13.44 -9.98 -14.25
C GLY A 5 12.58 -9.59 -13.04
N GLU A 6 11.40 -9.06 -13.32
CA GLU A 6 10.44 -8.69 -12.29
C GLU A 6 9.54 -9.86 -11.91
N ARG A 7 9.09 -9.91 -10.66
CA ARG A 7 8.09 -10.91 -10.24
C ARG A 7 6.79 -10.72 -11.00
N LEU A 8 6.28 -11.80 -11.59
CA LEU A 8 5.10 -11.78 -12.46
C LEU A 8 3.89 -11.12 -11.80
N GLN A 9 3.57 -11.44 -10.54
CA GLN A 9 2.48 -10.81 -9.80
C GLN A 9 2.67 -9.29 -9.60
N LYS A 10 3.93 -8.81 -9.54
CA LYS A 10 4.22 -7.37 -9.49
C LYS A 10 3.89 -6.72 -10.83
N VAL A 11 4.31 -7.33 -11.94
CA VAL A 11 4.05 -6.86 -13.30
C VAL A 11 2.56 -6.79 -13.59
N LEU A 12 1.81 -7.84 -13.26
CA LEU A 12 0.36 -7.88 -13.43
C LEU A 12 -0.34 -6.79 -12.63
N ALA A 13 0.05 -6.62 -11.34
CA ALA A 13 -0.52 -5.59 -10.50
C ALA A 13 -0.23 -4.18 -11.00
N GLN A 14 0.97 -3.91 -11.52
CA GLN A 14 1.34 -2.63 -12.13
C GLN A 14 0.56 -2.34 -13.41
N ARG A 15 0.08 -3.37 -14.10
CA ARG A 15 -0.74 -3.27 -15.31
C ARG A 15 -2.25 -3.26 -15.04
N GLY A 16 -2.65 -3.12 -13.76
CA GLY A 16 -4.05 -2.91 -13.36
C GLY A 16 -4.88 -4.16 -13.09
N TRP A 17 -4.28 -5.36 -13.13
CA TRP A 17 -4.99 -6.63 -12.95
C TRP A 17 -5.35 -6.96 -11.49
N GLY A 18 -5.18 -6.04 -10.58
CA GLY A 18 -5.54 -6.21 -9.18
C GLY A 18 -4.39 -5.97 -8.20
N SER A 19 -4.57 -6.42 -6.96
CA SER A 19 -3.48 -6.45 -5.98
C SER A 19 -2.47 -7.55 -6.35
N ARG A 20 -1.25 -7.49 -5.78
CA ARG A 20 -0.26 -8.58 -5.97
C ARG A 20 -0.80 -9.93 -5.53
N ARG A 21 -1.58 -9.98 -4.43
CA ARG A 21 -2.23 -11.20 -3.93
C ARG A 21 -3.27 -11.71 -4.91
N ALA A 22 -4.14 -10.85 -5.43
CA ALA A 22 -5.12 -11.25 -6.46
C ALA A 22 -4.42 -11.76 -7.73
N CYS A 23 -3.29 -11.16 -8.12
CA CYS A 23 -2.50 -11.66 -9.24
C CYS A 23 -1.82 -13.01 -8.93
N GLU A 24 -1.42 -13.29 -7.69
CA GLU A 24 -0.93 -14.60 -7.27
C GLU A 24 -2.03 -15.66 -7.36
N GLU A 25 -3.27 -15.33 -7.02
CA GLU A 25 -4.43 -16.22 -7.20
C GLU A 25 -4.65 -16.54 -8.68
N LEU A 26 -4.62 -15.55 -9.58
CA LEU A 26 -4.71 -15.79 -11.03
C LEU A 26 -3.60 -16.72 -11.55
N ILE A 27 -2.39 -16.59 -11.03
CA ILE A 27 -1.26 -17.47 -11.40
C ILE A 27 -1.49 -18.89 -10.84
N ALA A 28 -1.93 -19.02 -9.59
CA ALA A 28 -2.18 -20.30 -8.95
C ALA A 28 -3.32 -21.08 -9.64
N ASP A 29 -4.34 -20.35 -10.14
CA ASP A 29 -5.46 -20.91 -10.91
C ASP A 29 -5.08 -21.33 -12.33
N GLY A 30 -3.81 -21.12 -12.75
CA GLY A 30 -3.32 -21.50 -14.07
C GLY A 30 -3.85 -20.62 -15.21
N ARG A 31 -4.40 -19.45 -14.91
CA ARG A 31 -5.00 -18.51 -15.87
C ARG A 31 -3.97 -17.63 -16.57
N VAL A 32 -2.73 -17.62 -16.08
CA VAL A 32 -1.64 -16.78 -16.60
C VAL A 32 -0.64 -17.62 -17.38
N THR A 33 -0.31 -17.20 -18.59
CA THR A 33 0.77 -17.80 -19.38
C THR A 33 1.90 -16.81 -19.63
N VAL A 34 3.10 -17.33 -19.80
CA VAL A 34 4.30 -16.58 -20.20
C VAL A 34 4.92 -17.30 -21.40
N ASN A 35 4.97 -16.64 -22.53
CA ASN A 35 5.44 -17.21 -23.81
C ASN A 35 4.68 -18.51 -24.19
N GLY A 36 3.39 -18.60 -23.85
CA GLY A 36 2.55 -19.75 -24.09
C GLY A 36 2.58 -20.85 -23.03
N ASP A 37 3.51 -20.81 -22.07
CA ASP A 37 3.59 -21.78 -20.97
C ASP A 37 2.82 -21.26 -19.74
N VAL A 38 2.09 -22.15 -19.08
CA VAL A 38 1.36 -21.80 -17.83
C VAL A 38 2.36 -21.38 -16.76
N ALA A 39 2.14 -20.18 -16.22
CA ALA A 39 3.00 -19.63 -15.19
C ALA A 39 2.76 -20.28 -13.82
N VAL A 40 3.82 -20.37 -13.03
CA VAL A 40 3.76 -20.85 -11.64
C VAL A 40 4.11 -19.71 -10.67
N LEU A 41 3.69 -19.84 -9.40
CA LEU A 41 4.03 -18.88 -8.36
C LEU A 41 5.56 -18.70 -8.24
N GLY A 42 5.98 -17.44 -8.11
CA GLY A 42 7.40 -17.09 -8.05
C GLY A 42 8.05 -16.83 -9.41
N ARG A 43 7.36 -17.08 -10.53
CA ARG A 43 7.86 -16.77 -11.88
C ARG A 43 8.30 -15.30 -11.96
N ARG A 44 9.44 -15.09 -12.64
CA ARG A 44 9.91 -13.76 -13.04
C ARG A 44 9.81 -13.63 -14.55
N VAL A 45 9.65 -12.41 -15.01
CA VAL A 45 9.49 -12.06 -16.43
C VAL A 45 10.31 -10.82 -16.77
N ASP A 46 10.83 -10.81 -17.98
CA ASP A 46 11.36 -9.60 -18.61
C ASP A 46 10.21 -8.89 -19.32
N VAL A 47 9.82 -7.73 -18.85
CA VAL A 47 8.65 -6.98 -19.36
C VAL A 47 8.79 -6.49 -20.79
N ASP A 48 10.02 -6.43 -21.31
CA ASP A 48 10.35 -5.98 -22.65
C ASP A 48 10.40 -7.10 -23.68
N VAL A 49 10.50 -8.36 -23.21
CA VAL A 49 10.73 -9.54 -24.05
C VAL A 49 9.62 -10.58 -23.91
N ASP A 50 9.16 -10.84 -22.66
CA ASP A 50 8.20 -11.90 -22.39
C ASP A 50 6.77 -11.50 -22.74
N ILE A 51 6.08 -12.37 -23.47
CA ILE A 51 4.65 -12.23 -23.73
C ILE A 51 3.88 -12.84 -22.58
N VAL A 52 3.16 -11.97 -21.84
CA VAL A 52 2.31 -12.38 -20.73
C VAL A 52 0.85 -12.28 -21.14
N GLU A 53 0.08 -13.35 -20.90
CA GLU A 53 -1.34 -13.41 -21.20
C GLU A 53 -2.14 -13.87 -19.98
N ILE A 54 -3.39 -13.40 -19.89
CA ILE A 54 -4.39 -13.90 -18.92
C ILE A 54 -5.60 -14.39 -19.71
N ASP A 55 -5.98 -15.63 -19.49
CA ASP A 55 -7.08 -16.31 -20.22
C ASP A 55 -6.91 -16.20 -21.75
N GLY A 56 -5.68 -16.23 -22.26
CA GLY A 56 -5.35 -16.12 -23.67
C GLY A 56 -5.38 -14.69 -24.24
N ALA A 57 -5.63 -13.69 -23.41
CA ALA A 57 -5.57 -12.28 -23.82
C ALA A 57 -4.25 -11.63 -23.35
N PRO A 58 -3.52 -10.93 -24.24
CA PRO A 58 -2.29 -10.26 -23.88
C PRO A 58 -2.51 -9.23 -22.76
N VAL A 59 -1.63 -9.23 -21.78
CA VAL A 59 -1.63 -8.24 -20.70
C VAL A 59 -1.18 -6.90 -21.26
N GLY A 60 -2.04 -5.88 -21.14
CA GLY A 60 -1.83 -4.54 -21.68
C GLY A 60 -0.61 -3.82 -21.09
N VAL A 61 -0.33 -2.63 -21.58
CA VAL A 61 0.74 -1.77 -21.07
C VAL A 61 0.42 -1.26 -19.66
N ARG A 62 1.47 -0.89 -18.93
CA ARG A 62 1.32 -0.24 -17.63
C ARG A 62 0.58 1.10 -17.81
N PRO A 63 -0.48 1.40 -17.02
CA PRO A 63 -1.11 2.70 -17.04
C PRO A 63 -0.16 3.79 -16.55
N ASP A 64 -0.43 5.04 -16.90
CA ASP A 64 0.32 6.19 -16.44
C ASP A 64 0.33 6.28 -14.90
N LEU A 65 1.42 6.79 -14.36
CA LEU A 65 1.54 7.03 -12.93
C LEU A 65 0.67 8.23 -12.55
N VAL A 66 -0.14 8.03 -11.52
CA VAL A 66 -0.99 9.09 -10.96
C VAL A 66 -0.71 9.26 -9.46
N TYR A 67 -0.87 10.50 -8.99
CA TYR A 67 -0.62 10.89 -7.61
C TYR A 67 -1.73 11.81 -7.15
N TYR A 68 -2.46 11.39 -6.14
CA TYR A 68 -3.50 12.19 -5.50
C TYR A 68 -3.09 12.50 -4.07
N LEU A 69 -3.23 13.75 -3.69
CA LEU A 69 -3.00 14.21 -2.34
C LEU A 69 -4.37 14.43 -1.69
N LEU A 70 -4.74 13.54 -0.81
CA LEU A 70 -6.03 13.55 -0.13
C LEU A 70 -5.86 14.14 1.26
N ASN A 71 -6.73 15.08 1.63
CA ASN A 71 -7.02 15.37 3.03
C ASN A 71 -8.07 14.35 3.47
N LYS A 72 -7.61 13.22 4.02
CA LYS A 72 -8.52 12.14 4.44
C LYS A 72 -9.46 12.66 5.54
N PRO A 73 -10.77 12.57 5.36
CA PRO A 73 -11.72 12.89 6.43
C PRO A 73 -11.78 11.77 7.48
N VAL A 74 -12.37 12.06 8.64
CA VAL A 74 -12.75 11.04 9.63
C VAL A 74 -13.79 10.08 9.04
N ASP A 75 -13.92 8.90 9.63
CA ASP A 75 -14.85 7.81 9.26
C ASP A 75 -14.59 7.14 7.89
N VAL A 76 -13.54 7.53 7.17
CA VAL A 76 -13.10 6.89 5.92
C VAL A 76 -11.93 5.96 6.19
N ILE A 77 -11.93 4.77 5.57
CA ILE A 77 -10.94 3.71 5.83
C ILE A 77 -9.78 3.77 4.84
N SER A 78 -8.54 3.72 5.35
CA SER A 78 -7.31 3.72 4.55
C SER A 78 -7.02 2.35 3.93
N THR A 79 -7.86 1.92 3.01
CA THR A 79 -7.71 0.67 2.25
C THR A 79 -8.08 0.85 0.79
N ALA A 80 -7.61 -0.03 -0.08
CA ALA A 80 -8.04 -0.09 -1.48
C ALA A 80 -9.23 -1.05 -1.69
N ILE A 81 -9.58 -1.87 -0.71
CA ILE A 81 -10.74 -2.77 -0.72
C ILE A 81 -11.21 -2.92 0.72
N ASP A 82 -12.49 -2.73 0.96
CA ASP A 82 -13.13 -3.04 2.24
C ASP A 82 -14.08 -4.22 2.10
N THR A 83 -14.16 -5.06 3.13
CA THR A 83 -15.03 -6.24 3.18
C THR A 83 -16.30 -6.00 4.00
N HIS A 84 -16.48 -4.78 4.52
CA HIS A 84 -17.58 -4.41 5.42
C HIS A 84 -18.43 -3.26 4.86
N ASP A 85 -18.30 -2.98 3.56
CA ASP A 85 -19.11 -1.98 2.84
C ASP A 85 -18.93 -0.54 3.39
N ARG A 86 -17.76 -0.23 3.97
CA ARG A 86 -17.42 1.11 4.48
C ARG A 86 -16.75 1.92 3.38
N GLU A 87 -16.96 3.23 3.41
CA GLU A 87 -16.29 4.15 2.50
C GLU A 87 -14.77 4.09 2.68
N THR A 88 -14.05 4.05 1.57
CA THR A 88 -12.60 3.95 1.55
C THR A 88 -11.96 5.17 0.90
N VAL A 89 -10.68 5.39 1.18
CA VAL A 89 -9.94 6.52 0.61
C VAL A 89 -9.84 6.48 -0.92
N VAL A 90 -9.99 5.31 -1.53
CA VAL A 90 -9.97 5.19 -3.00
C VAL A 90 -11.31 5.58 -3.63
N ASP A 91 -12.41 5.58 -2.88
CA ASP A 91 -13.71 6.04 -3.35
C ASP A 91 -13.75 7.57 -3.51
N LEU A 92 -12.81 8.29 -2.87
CA LEU A 92 -12.70 9.76 -2.90
C LEU A 92 -11.81 10.28 -4.05
N VAL A 93 -11.28 9.39 -4.90
CA VAL A 93 -10.42 9.76 -6.04
C VAL A 93 -10.94 9.08 -7.31
N PRO A 94 -10.51 9.50 -8.52
CA PRO A 94 -10.89 8.82 -9.75
C PRO A 94 -10.61 7.32 -9.70
N ALA A 95 -11.58 6.51 -10.14
CA ALA A 95 -11.51 5.04 -10.08
C ALA A 95 -10.43 4.46 -11.01
N GLU A 96 -10.08 5.16 -12.07
CA GLU A 96 -9.09 4.73 -13.05
C GLU A 96 -7.95 5.75 -13.22
N PRO A 97 -6.69 5.28 -13.31
CA PRO A 97 -6.25 3.90 -13.12
C PRO A 97 -6.38 3.46 -11.65
N ARG A 98 -6.39 2.15 -11.39
CA ARG A 98 -6.44 1.59 -10.03
C ARG A 98 -5.31 2.14 -9.18
N VAL A 99 -5.67 2.72 -8.04
CA VAL A 99 -4.74 3.31 -7.05
C VAL A 99 -4.90 2.66 -5.68
N TYR A 100 -4.01 3.01 -4.75
CA TYR A 100 -4.03 2.56 -3.36
C TYR A 100 -3.35 3.59 -2.45
N PRO A 101 -3.68 3.62 -1.16
CA PRO A 101 -3.08 4.56 -0.21
C PRO A 101 -1.62 4.22 0.10
N VAL A 102 -0.81 5.25 0.28
CA VAL A 102 0.58 5.19 0.71
C VAL A 102 0.65 5.34 2.24
N GLY A 103 0.66 4.23 2.93
CA GLY A 103 0.49 4.19 4.38
C GLY A 103 -0.99 4.21 4.78
N ARG A 104 -1.22 4.51 6.05
CA ARG A 104 -2.57 4.47 6.64
C ARG A 104 -2.71 5.54 7.71
N LEU A 105 -3.90 6.14 7.75
CA LEU A 105 -4.47 6.83 8.89
C LEU A 105 -5.65 6.01 9.39
N ASP A 106 -5.88 5.97 10.67
CA ASP A 106 -7.02 5.26 11.25
C ASP A 106 -8.34 5.91 10.87
N GLY A 107 -9.45 5.21 11.03
CA GLY A 107 -10.77 5.70 10.60
C GLY A 107 -11.14 7.03 11.26
N ASP A 108 -10.84 7.17 12.53
CA ASP A 108 -11.07 8.36 13.36
C ASP A 108 -10.01 9.47 13.21
N SER A 109 -8.94 9.20 12.44
CA SER A 109 -7.88 10.17 12.14
C SER A 109 -8.12 10.86 10.82
N GLU A 110 -7.85 12.17 10.76
CA GLU A 110 -7.90 12.96 9.53
C GLU A 110 -6.52 13.47 9.12
N GLY A 111 -6.36 13.88 7.88
CA GLY A 111 -5.14 14.53 7.41
C GLY A 111 -4.58 14.01 6.11
N LEU A 112 -3.32 14.35 5.86
CA LEU A 112 -2.64 14.14 4.60
C LEU A 112 -2.39 12.66 4.33
N LEU A 113 -2.92 12.17 3.20
CA LEU A 113 -2.69 10.83 2.70
C LEU A 113 -2.42 10.87 1.19
N LEU A 114 -1.31 10.29 0.77
CA LEU A 114 -0.97 10.11 -0.64
C LEU A 114 -1.65 8.83 -1.17
N ILE A 115 -2.27 8.94 -2.36
CA ILE A 115 -2.90 7.82 -3.07
C ILE A 115 -2.26 7.74 -4.45
N THR A 116 -1.78 6.57 -4.85
CA THR A 116 -1.06 6.40 -6.12
C THR A 116 -1.09 4.96 -6.61
N ASN A 117 -0.71 4.75 -7.87
CA ASN A 117 -0.37 3.44 -8.44
C ASN A 117 1.16 3.21 -8.54
N ASP A 118 1.98 4.13 -8.01
CA ASP A 118 3.44 4.02 -7.97
C ASP A 118 3.91 3.20 -6.77
N GLY A 119 4.17 1.90 -7.00
CA GLY A 119 4.65 1.00 -5.94
C GLY A 119 6.10 1.23 -5.52
N GLU A 120 6.91 1.90 -6.33
CA GLU A 120 8.29 2.23 -5.96
C GLU A 120 8.31 3.41 -5.00
N LEU A 121 7.57 4.46 -5.32
CA LEU A 121 7.38 5.60 -4.42
C LEU A 121 6.74 5.15 -3.11
N THR A 122 5.69 4.32 -3.18
CA THR A 122 5.04 3.75 -1.98
C THR A 122 6.04 3.05 -1.08
N ASN A 123 6.88 2.18 -1.65
CA ASN A 123 7.92 1.49 -0.88
C ASN A 123 8.95 2.44 -0.26
N ARG A 124 9.34 3.50 -0.98
CA ARG A 124 10.27 4.51 -0.46
C ARG A 124 9.68 5.29 0.71
N ILE A 125 8.40 5.63 0.64
CA ILE A 125 7.71 6.40 1.70
C ILE A 125 7.39 5.54 2.93
N THR A 126 7.00 4.28 2.73
CA THR A 126 6.47 3.47 3.83
C THR A 126 7.46 2.52 4.47
N HIS A 127 8.53 2.15 3.76
CA HIS A 127 9.46 1.15 4.27
C HIS A 127 10.43 1.73 5.31
N PRO A 128 10.56 1.11 6.50
CA PRO A 128 11.36 1.65 7.63
C PRO A 128 12.82 1.97 7.28
N LYS A 129 13.43 1.25 6.34
CA LYS A 129 14.84 1.47 5.95
C LYS A 129 15.12 2.87 5.39
N TYR A 130 14.08 3.59 4.92
CA TYR A 130 14.26 4.93 4.36
C TYR A 130 14.07 6.05 5.39
N GLY A 131 13.56 5.73 6.60
CA GLY A 131 13.52 6.62 7.74
C GLY A 131 12.77 7.92 7.50
N LEU A 132 11.66 7.88 6.74
CA LEU A 132 10.83 9.07 6.56
C LEU A 132 10.05 9.36 7.83
N ASP A 133 10.26 10.55 8.38
CA ASP A 133 9.54 11.04 9.53
C ASP A 133 8.06 11.29 9.20
N LYS A 134 7.19 11.03 10.17
CA LYS A 134 5.77 11.33 10.13
C LYS A 134 5.43 12.23 11.30
N GLU A 135 4.83 13.36 11.00
CA GLU A 135 4.43 14.33 12.02
C GLU A 135 2.91 14.24 12.24
N TYR A 136 2.51 14.16 13.51
CA TYR A 136 1.12 14.11 13.94
C TYR A 136 0.85 15.26 14.92
N LEU A 137 -0.20 16.02 14.66
CA LEU A 137 -0.76 16.95 15.63
C LEU A 137 -1.89 16.24 16.37
N VAL A 138 -1.68 15.99 17.66
CA VAL A 138 -2.65 15.27 18.50
C VAL A 138 -3.27 16.24 19.50
N GLN A 139 -4.60 16.31 19.49
CA GLN A 139 -5.35 17.01 20.52
C GLN A 139 -5.77 15.99 21.58
N VAL A 140 -5.48 16.29 22.84
CA VAL A 140 -5.82 15.42 23.98
C VAL A 140 -6.71 16.18 24.96
N ASP A 141 -7.73 15.50 25.47
CA ASP A 141 -8.53 16.00 26.59
C ASP A 141 -7.80 15.69 27.91
N VAL A 142 -7.49 16.74 28.67
CA VAL A 142 -6.83 16.63 29.97
C VAL A 142 -7.84 16.97 31.06
N THR A 143 -8.13 16.00 31.91
CA THR A 143 -9.05 16.16 33.05
C THR A 143 -8.38 16.79 34.27
N SER A 144 -7.06 16.97 34.28
CA SER A 144 -6.27 17.64 35.31
C SER A 144 -5.17 18.50 34.69
N ALA A 145 -4.74 19.56 35.37
CA ALA A 145 -3.74 20.52 34.91
C ALA A 145 -2.32 19.94 34.67
N ASP A 146 -2.19 18.65 34.70
CA ASP A 146 -0.95 17.91 34.55
C ASP A 146 -0.94 17.03 33.29
N VAL A 147 -0.76 17.65 32.11
CA VAL A 147 0.12 17.01 31.13
C VAL A 147 1.49 17.15 31.73
N SER A 148 1.82 16.27 32.66
CA SER A 148 3.06 16.38 33.41
C SER A 148 4.22 16.21 32.45
N ASP A 149 5.30 16.96 32.62
CA ASP A 149 6.60 16.75 31.95
C ASP A 149 7.00 15.28 31.93
N VAL A 150 6.50 14.49 32.90
CA VAL A 150 6.65 13.04 32.99
C VAL A 150 5.96 12.28 31.85
N ALA A 151 4.73 12.66 31.46
CA ALA A 151 4.03 12.00 30.34
C ALA A 151 4.73 12.29 29.01
N ILE A 152 5.13 13.54 28.80
CA ILE A 152 5.88 13.94 27.61
C ILE A 152 7.25 13.24 27.59
N HIS A 153 7.93 13.14 28.73
CA HIS A 153 9.21 12.44 28.83
C HIS A 153 9.07 10.96 28.51
N ARG A 154 8.00 10.29 28.95
CA ARG A 154 7.72 8.89 28.58
C ARG A 154 7.47 8.73 27.10
N LEU A 155 6.66 9.58 26.46
CA LEU A 155 6.43 9.54 25.02
C LEU A 155 7.73 9.66 24.24
N ARG A 156 8.60 10.60 24.65
CA ARG A 156 9.91 10.82 24.00
C ARG A 156 10.91 9.68 24.16
N ASN A 157 10.75 8.83 25.15
CA ASN A 157 11.68 7.73 25.42
C ASN A 157 11.10 6.34 25.13
N GLY A 158 9.86 6.29 24.68
CA GLY A 158 9.09 5.05 24.48
C GLY A 158 8.25 4.68 25.71
N ILE A 159 7.11 4.10 25.46
CA ILE A 159 6.14 3.65 26.47
C ILE A 159 6.12 2.13 26.48
N GLU A 160 6.13 1.55 27.67
CA GLU A 160 5.94 0.12 27.84
C GLU A 160 4.45 -0.23 27.70
N LEU A 161 4.14 -1.07 26.71
CA LEU A 161 2.82 -1.64 26.44
C LEU A 161 2.85 -3.14 26.74
N GLU A 162 1.69 -3.80 26.73
CA GLU A 162 1.60 -5.24 27.00
C GLU A 162 2.40 -6.10 26.03
N ASP A 163 2.58 -5.63 24.79
CA ASP A 163 3.27 -6.30 23.69
C ASP A 163 4.69 -5.77 23.42
N GLY A 164 5.18 -4.84 24.22
CA GLY A 164 6.55 -4.32 24.12
C GLY A 164 6.70 -2.83 24.37
N VAL A 165 7.90 -2.32 24.12
CA VAL A 165 8.19 -0.89 24.26
C VAL A 165 8.03 -0.20 22.89
N THR A 166 7.29 0.92 22.85
CA THR A 166 7.15 1.72 21.63
C THR A 166 8.49 2.36 21.25
N ALA A 167 8.65 2.70 19.98
CA ALA A 167 9.71 3.62 19.58
C ALA A 167 9.51 4.99 20.25
N PRO A 168 10.59 5.75 20.49
CA PRO A 168 10.52 7.14 20.90
C PRO A 168 9.71 7.98 19.88
N ALA A 169 8.88 8.90 20.38
CA ALA A 169 8.12 9.83 19.56
C ALA A 169 8.90 11.12 19.30
#